data_6f0b5c05ae2062bc189b6e7365dcd576
#
_entry.id   6f0b5c05ae2062bc189b6e7365dcd576
#
_cell.length_a   1.000
_cell.length_b   1.000
_cell.length_c   1.000
_cell.angle_alpha   90.00
_cell.angle_beta   90.00
_cell.angle_gamma   90.00
#
_symmetry.space_group_name_H-M   'P 1'
#
loop_
_entity.id
_entity.type
_entity.pdbx_description
1 polymer ?
#
loop_
_entity_poly.entity_id
_entity_poly.type
_entity_poly.pdbx_seq_one_letter_code
_entity_poly.pdbx_strand_id
1 'polypeptide(L)'
;MKSKVYFTKEITSESLVKIYESLNHKLKGKVAVKISTGEPGGHNFLNPNLIKGLVNKLNGTIVECCTAYAGKRMNPSNHWQVIKDHGFYDIAPCDIMDEAGEIKIPINGGKHLNGINYVGSHIKNYDSMLMLSHFKGHIMSGFGGALKNMSIGVASKNGKAWIHSAGKTTVPDECCKLETKQDDFLESMAEADKSVVDYFNPENIVYINVANNISIDCDCDNNPKNPEIADIGIFASLDPVALDKCCYDTIMNLTENGANSLRMRMLDKNAIHIVEEAERLGLGTTLYELVSIDWGYYEIRRNSKNIN
;
A
#
# COMPACT_ATOMS: atom_id res chain seq x y z
N MET A 1 -9.02 0.49 21.66
CA MET A 1 -10.36 0.25 21.03
C MET A 1 -10.10 -0.54 19.76
N LYS A 2 -10.99 -1.44 19.34
CA LYS A 2 -10.81 -2.17 18.07
C LYS A 2 -11.19 -1.26 16.90
N SER A 3 -10.34 -1.23 15.86
CA SER A 3 -10.65 -0.54 14.61
C SER A 3 -11.51 -1.43 13.69
N LYS A 4 -12.44 -0.83 12.96
CA LYS A 4 -13.27 -1.57 12.00
C LYS A 4 -12.52 -1.76 10.69
N VAL A 5 -12.54 -2.99 10.19
CA VAL A 5 -12.12 -3.35 8.84
C VAL A 5 -13.34 -3.89 8.11
N TYR A 6 -13.81 -3.16 7.12
CA TYR A 6 -14.91 -3.60 6.26
C TYR A 6 -14.40 -4.55 5.20
N PHE A 7 -15.23 -5.52 4.81
CA PHE A 7 -14.86 -6.57 3.87
C PHE A 7 -16.01 -6.92 2.92
N THR A 8 -15.69 -7.18 1.67
CA THR A 8 -16.57 -7.82 0.68
C THR A 8 -15.79 -8.84 -0.14
N LYS A 9 -16.44 -9.96 -0.46
CA LYS A 9 -15.91 -10.97 -1.40
C LYS A 9 -16.02 -10.53 -2.86
N GLU A 10 -16.96 -9.63 -3.16
CA GLU A 10 -17.19 -9.16 -4.51
C GLU A 10 -16.10 -8.17 -4.94
N ILE A 11 -15.42 -8.48 -6.05
CA ILE A 11 -14.36 -7.64 -6.61
C ILE A 11 -14.89 -7.03 -7.92
N THR A 12 -15.73 -6.02 -7.79
CA THR A 12 -16.30 -5.25 -8.89
C THR A 12 -16.10 -3.75 -8.65
N SER A 13 -16.27 -2.93 -9.69
CA SER A 13 -16.21 -1.47 -9.55
C SER A 13 -17.27 -0.95 -8.60
N GLU A 14 -18.45 -1.56 -8.60
CA GLU A 14 -19.58 -1.23 -7.73
C GLU A 14 -19.29 -1.60 -6.28
N SER A 15 -18.73 -2.79 -6.03
CA SER A 15 -18.38 -3.22 -4.67
C SER A 15 -17.24 -2.39 -4.08
N LEU A 16 -16.29 -1.92 -4.92
CA LEU A 16 -15.23 -1.01 -4.50
C LEU A 16 -15.79 0.36 -4.06
N VAL A 17 -16.80 0.87 -4.76
CA VAL A 17 -17.52 2.09 -4.36
C VAL A 17 -18.31 1.84 -3.07
N LYS A 18 -19.04 0.73 -2.97
CA LYS A 18 -19.88 0.38 -1.82
C LYS A 18 -19.07 0.24 -0.54
N ILE A 19 -17.89 -0.41 -0.61
CA ILE A 19 -17.05 -0.57 0.58
C ILE A 19 -16.45 0.76 1.05
N TYR A 20 -16.07 1.66 0.12
CA TYR A 20 -15.68 3.02 0.47
C TYR A 20 -16.81 3.76 1.19
N GLU A 21 -18.03 3.67 0.70
CA GLU A 21 -19.21 4.29 1.33
C GLU A 21 -19.50 3.73 2.74
N SER A 22 -19.22 2.44 2.95
CA SER A 22 -19.41 1.77 4.26
C SER A 22 -18.48 2.33 5.35
N LEU A 23 -17.39 2.99 5.00
CA LEU A 23 -16.55 3.69 5.97
C LEU A 23 -17.26 4.90 6.60
N ASN A 24 -18.36 5.39 6.01
CA ASN A 24 -19.07 6.60 6.43
C ASN A 24 -18.12 7.79 6.64
N HIS A 25 -17.13 7.91 5.77
CA HIS A 25 -16.11 8.94 5.79
C HIS A 25 -15.93 9.55 4.40
N LYS A 26 -15.67 10.86 4.32
CA LYS A 26 -15.49 11.57 3.05
C LYS A 26 -14.16 12.26 3.00
N LEU A 27 -13.36 11.93 2.02
CA LEU A 27 -12.18 12.69 1.66
C LEU A 27 -12.58 14.05 1.11
N LYS A 28 -11.82 15.10 1.45
CA LYS A 28 -12.14 16.50 1.12
C LYS A 28 -11.09 17.07 0.16
N GLY A 29 -11.51 18.14 -0.55
CA GLY A 29 -10.61 18.87 -1.44
C GLY A 29 -10.13 18.06 -2.63
N LYS A 30 -8.88 18.26 -3.04
CA LYS A 30 -8.22 17.52 -4.12
C LYS A 30 -7.73 16.17 -3.60
N VAL A 31 -8.27 15.09 -4.13
CA VAL A 31 -7.99 13.73 -3.68
C VAL A 31 -6.89 13.09 -4.54
N ALA A 32 -5.78 12.72 -3.91
CA ALA A 32 -4.79 11.82 -4.51
C ALA A 32 -5.24 10.36 -4.33
N VAL A 33 -5.30 9.59 -5.40
CA VAL A 33 -5.56 8.13 -5.36
C VAL A 33 -4.24 7.42 -5.62
N LYS A 34 -3.57 6.98 -4.54
CA LYS A 34 -2.28 6.32 -4.64
C LYS A 34 -2.45 4.84 -4.96
N ILE A 35 -1.92 4.44 -6.10
CA ILE A 35 -1.92 3.05 -6.59
C ILE A 35 -0.51 2.60 -6.98
N SER A 36 -0.38 1.35 -7.43
CA SER A 36 0.74 0.88 -8.23
C SER A 36 0.26 0.60 -9.66
N THR A 37 0.84 1.27 -10.63
CA THR A 37 0.47 1.12 -12.05
C THR A 37 1.09 -0.09 -12.73
N GLY A 38 1.98 -0.83 -12.03
CA GLY A 38 2.65 -2.02 -12.54
C GLY A 38 3.82 -1.74 -13.48
N GLU A 39 4.75 -2.68 -13.59
CA GLU A 39 5.82 -2.64 -14.60
C GLU A 39 5.33 -3.19 -15.95
N PRO A 40 5.88 -2.72 -17.09
CA PRO A 40 5.61 -3.32 -18.38
C PRO A 40 5.96 -4.80 -18.42
N GLY A 41 5.02 -5.63 -18.90
CA GLY A 41 5.12 -7.09 -18.84
C GLY A 41 4.45 -7.71 -17.62
N GLY A 42 4.25 -6.94 -16.53
CA GLY A 42 3.41 -7.34 -15.40
C GLY A 42 1.93 -7.41 -15.82
N HIS A 43 1.17 -8.28 -15.17
CA HIS A 43 -0.24 -8.52 -15.51
C HIS A 43 -1.15 -8.67 -14.30
N ASN A 44 -0.59 -8.59 -13.09
CA ASN A 44 -1.34 -8.79 -11.85
C ASN A 44 -1.82 -7.48 -11.19
N PHE A 45 -1.37 -6.31 -11.66
CA PHE A 45 -1.75 -5.01 -11.09
C PHE A 45 -3.25 -4.73 -11.18
N LEU A 46 -3.74 -3.81 -10.36
CA LEU A 46 -5.17 -3.45 -10.35
C LEU A 46 -5.66 -3.01 -11.72
N ASN A 47 -6.71 -3.65 -12.21
CA ASN A 47 -7.30 -3.30 -13.49
C ASN A 47 -7.91 -1.89 -13.43
N PRO A 48 -7.61 -0.98 -14.38
CA PRO A 48 -8.18 0.36 -14.43
C PRO A 48 -9.71 0.38 -14.37
N ASN A 49 -10.39 -0.55 -15.07
CA ASN A 49 -11.85 -0.62 -15.07
C ASN A 49 -12.43 -0.96 -13.67
N LEU A 50 -11.69 -1.72 -12.85
CA LEU A 50 -12.10 -2.01 -11.48
C LEU A 50 -12.14 -0.73 -10.64
N ILE A 51 -11.12 0.13 -10.76
CA ILE A 51 -10.95 1.31 -9.90
C ILE A 51 -11.67 2.55 -10.42
N LYS A 52 -12.03 2.59 -11.72
CA LYS A 52 -12.62 3.75 -12.40
C LYS A 52 -13.81 4.36 -11.65
N GLY A 53 -14.74 3.53 -11.20
CA GLY A 53 -15.96 3.99 -10.52
C GLY A 53 -15.64 4.78 -9.24
N LEU A 54 -14.71 4.28 -8.41
CA LEU A 54 -14.30 4.94 -7.17
C LEU A 54 -13.48 6.20 -7.44
N VAL A 55 -12.50 6.14 -8.35
CA VAL A 55 -11.66 7.30 -8.70
C VAL A 55 -12.53 8.44 -9.21
N ASN A 56 -13.48 8.17 -10.11
CA ASN A 56 -14.40 9.18 -10.65
C ASN A 56 -15.36 9.72 -9.59
N LYS A 57 -15.88 8.87 -8.69
CA LYS A 57 -16.73 9.29 -7.57
C LYS A 57 -16.02 10.30 -6.66
N LEU A 58 -14.72 10.11 -6.44
CA LEU A 58 -13.90 11.00 -5.64
C LEU A 58 -13.43 12.26 -6.39
N ASN A 59 -13.66 12.35 -7.70
CA ASN A 59 -12.99 13.32 -8.58
C ASN A 59 -11.48 13.30 -8.35
N GLY A 60 -10.93 12.09 -8.19
CA GLY A 60 -9.56 11.85 -7.76
C GLY A 60 -8.58 11.89 -8.92
N THR A 61 -7.33 12.20 -8.58
CA THR A 61 -6.18 12.05 -9.49
C THR A 61 -5.40 10.81 -9.09
N ILE A 62 -5.12 9.92 -10.03
CA ILE A 62 -4.26 8.75 -9.83
C ILE A 62 -2.82 9.24 -9.67
N VAL A 63 -2.16 8.87 -8.56
CA VAL A 63 -0.81 9.35 -8.26
C VAL A 63 0.18 8.21 -8.08
N GLU A 64 1.40 8.43 -8.57
CA GLU A 64 2.56 7.56 -8.43
C GLU A 64 3.83 8.39 -8.17
N CYS A 65 4.94 7.70 -7.81
CA CYS A 65 6.30 8.24 -7.86
C CYS A 65 7.21 7.28 -8.63
N CYS A 66 8.27 7.81 -9.23
CA CYS A 66 9.27 7.03 -9.95
C CYS A 66 9.91 5.97 -9.04
N THR A 67 10.37 4.87 -9.65
CA THR A 67 11.04 3.77 -8.94
C THR A 67 12.52 4.08 -8.70
N ALA A 68 13.10 3.48 -7.66
CA ALA A 68 14.52 3.59 -7.36
C ALA A 68 15.37 2.48 -8.03
N TYR A 69 14.75 1.48 -8.63
CA TYR A 69 15.41 0.42 -9.39
C TYR A 69 15.36 0.71 -10.90
N ALA A 70 16.27 0.11 -11.66
CA ALA A 70 16.31 0.23 -13.10
C ALA A 70 15.06 -0.41 -13.76
N GLY A 71 14.32 0.38 -14.52
CA GLY A 71 13.08 -0.03 -15.19
C GLY A 71 12.44 1.13 -15.94
N LYS A 72 11.30 0.87 -16.55
CA LYS A 72 10.58 1.90 -17.32
C LYS A 72 10.02 3.01 -16.43
N ARG A 73 9.68 2.70 -15.18
CA ARG A 73 9.18 3.68 -14.21
C ARG A 73 10.26 4.45 -13.45
N MET A 74 11.56 4.26 -13.80
CA MET A 74 12.67 4.94 -13.13
C MET A 74 12.75 6.45 -13.44
N ASN A 75 12.19 6.89 -14.57
CA ASN A 75 12.14 8.31 -14.95
C ASN A 75 10.74 8.70 -15.42
N PRO A 76 10.35 9.99 -15.27
CA PRO A 76 8.99 10.44 -15.53
C PRO A 76 8.51 10.15 -16.95
N SER A 77 9.30 10.42 -17.98
CA SER A 77 8.86 10.29 -19.38
C SER A 77 8.44 8.87 -19.74
N ASN A 78 9.23 7.89 -19.34
CA ASN A 78 8.90 6.47 -19.54
C ASN A 78 7.77 6.01 -18.62
N HIS A 79 7.70 6.53 -17.39
CA HIS A 79 6.63 6.21 -16.45
C HIS A 79 5.28 6.71 -16.95
N TRP A 80 5.21 7.90 -17.55
CA TRP A 80 4.02 8.39 -18.23
C TRP A 80 3.56 7.46 -19.35
N GLN A 81 4.51 6.86 -20.11
CA GLN A 81 4.17 5.90 -21.14
C GLN A 81 3.55 4.64 -20.52
N VAL A 82 4.12 4.11 -19.41
CA VAL A 82 3.55 2.95 -18.69
C VAL A 82 2.13 3.23 -18.21
N ILE A 83 1.88 4.40 -17.62
CA ILE A 83 0.54 4.81 -17.15
C ILE A 83 -0.48 4.79 -18.31
N LYS A 84 -0.07 5.24 -19.52
CA LYS A 84 -0.90 5.21 -20.72
C LYS A 84 -1.10 3.79 -21.25
N ASP A 85 -0.03 3.03 -21.40
CA ASP A 85 -0.07 1.67 -21.95
C ASP A 85 -0.92 0.73 -21.09
N HIS A 86 -0.95 0.96 -19.77
CA HIS A 86 -1.77 0.20 -18.83
C HIS A 86 -3.20 0.73 -18.69
N GLY A 87 -3.58 1.81 -19.42
CA GLY A 87 -4.93 2.34 -19.49
C GLY A 87 -5.38 3.20 -18.30
N PHE A 88 -4.50 3.58 -17.40
CA PHE A 88 -4.86 4.43 -16.27
C PHE A 88 -5.17 5.86 -16.70
N TYR A 89 -4.47 6.37 -17.69
CA TYR A 89 -4.69 7.71 -18.25
C TYR A 89 -6.09 7.87 -18.88
N ASP A 90 -6.71 6.77 -19.33
CA ASP A 90 -8.01 6.78 -20.00
C ASP A 90 -9.19 6.85 -19.01
N ILE A 91 -8.92 6.64 -17.72
CA ILE A 91 -9.99 6.56 -16.71
C ILE A 91 -10.06 7.77 -15.78
N ALA A 92 -8.93 8.47 -15.55
CA ALA A 92 -8.85 9.62 -14.68
C ALA A 92 -7.59 10.45 -14.95
N PRO A 93 -7.51 11.70 -14.46
CA PRO A 93 -6.24 12.42 -14.39
C PRO A 93 -5.18 11.62 -13.64
N CYS A 94 -3.93 11.68 -14.11
CA CYS A 94 -2.78 11.03 -13.49
C CYS A 94 -1.70 12.06 -13.16
N ASP A 95 -0.85 11.74 -12.17
CA ASP A 95 0.27 12.58 -11.76
C ASP A 95 1.44 11.71 -11.26
N ILE A 96 2.65 12.03 -11.72
CA ILE A 96 3.90 11.48 -11.18
C ILE A 96 4.42 12.50 -10.16
N MET A 97 4.15 12.27 -8.89
CA MET A 97 4.34 13.28 -7.84
C MET A 97 5.79 13.77 -7.69
N ASP A 98 6.78 13.00 -8.13
CA ASP A 98 8.20 13.35 -8.06
C ASP A 98 8.80 13.79 -9.42
N GLU A 99 7.98 14.05 -10.47
CA GLU A 99 8.51 14.49 -11.76
C GLU A 99 9.12 15.89 -11.71
N ALA A 100 8.62 16.76 -10.84
CA ALA A 100 9.18 18.10 -10.59
C ALA A 100 10.15 18.15 -9.40
N GLY A 101 10.58 16.98 -8.91
CA GLY A 101 11.48 16.85 -7.77
C GLY A 101 10.78 16.40 -6.49
N GLU A 102 11.44 16.65 -5.36
CA GLU A 102 11.02 16.15 -4.05
C GLU A 102 10.97 17.25 -3.00
N ILE A 103 10.23 16.99 -1.93
CA ILE A 103 10.26 17.79 -0.70
C ILE A 103 10.58 16.89 0.50
N LYS A 104 11.06 17.53 1.56
CA LYS A 104 11.28 16.90 2.86
C LYS A 104 10.07 17.13 3.73
N ILE A 105 9.52 16.06 4.29
CA ILE A 105 8.49 16.14 5.33
C ILE A 105 9.01 15.55 6.64
N PRO A 106 8.62 16.11 7.80
CA PRO A 106 9.15 15.67 9.10
C PRO A 106 8.61 14.31 9.50
N ILE A 107 9.42 13.57 10.26
CA ILE A 107 9.02 12.32 10.93
C ILE A 107 9.11 12.55 12.43
N ASN A 108 8.02 12.33 13.16
CA ASN A 108 8.00 12.39 14.60
C ASN A 108 8.18 10.99 15.21
N GLY A 109 9.26 10.76 15.96
CA GLY A 109 9.47 9.54 16.72
C GLY A 109 10.18 8.39 15.98
N GLY A 110 10.84 8.65 14.84
CA GLY A 110 11.62 7.65 14.10
C GLY A 110 13.02 7.42 14.66
N LYS A 111 13.63 6.28 14.32
CA LYS A 111 14.99 5.87 14.71
C LYS A 111 15.99 5.88 13.53
N HIS A 112 15.50 5.61 12.30
CA HIS A 112 16.33 5.29 11.14
C HIS A 112 16.43 6.44 10.14
N LEU A 113 15.31 7.13 9.88
CA LEU A 113 15.24 8.14 8.81
C LEU A 113 15.65 9.55 9.26
N ASN A 114 16.34 9.67 10.39
CA ASN A 114 16.87 10.95 10.91
C ASN A 114 15.82 12.09 10.97
N GLY A 115 14.56 11.72 11.22
CA GLY A 115 13.45 12.67 11.34
C GLY A 115 12.95 13.25 10.01
N ILE A 116 13.33 12.70 8.86
CA ILE A 116 13.00 13.25 7.53
C ILE A 116 12.62 12.13 6.56
N ASN A 117 11.49 12.32 5.86
CA ASN A 117 11.14 11.55 4.67
C ASN A 117 11.22 12.43 3.41
N TYR A 118 11.63 11.85 2.28
CA TYR A 118 11.67 12.51 0.97
C TYR A 118 10.51 12.01 0.12
N VAL A 119 9.57 12.88 -0.18
CA VAL A 119 8.36 12.57 -0.94
C VAL A 119 8.27 13.39 -2.22
N GLY A 120 7.48 12.92 -3.19
CA GLY A 120 7.28 13.67 -4.43
C GLY A 120 6.73 15.08 -4.16
N SER A 121 7.30 16.09 -4.83
CA SER A 121 6.98 17.51 -4.56
C SER A 121 5.52 17.86 -4.82
N HIS A 122 4.82 17.09 -5.68
CA HIS A 122 3.41 17.31 -5.98
C HIS A 122 2.44 16.85 -4.87
N ILE A 123 2.93 16.20 -3.81
CA ILE A 123 2.09 15.87 -2.63
C ILE A 123 1.37 17.12 -2.08
N LYS A 124 2.01 18.30 -2.18
CA LYS A 124 1.45 19.60 -1.77
C LYS A 124 0.23 20.07 -2.59
N ASN A 125 -0.06 19.41 -3.71
CA ASN A 125 -1.20 19.73 -4.57
C ASN A 125 -2.50 19.09 -4.11
N TYR A 126 -2.44 18.20 -3.10
CA TYR A 126 -3.55 17.39 -2.63
C TYR A 126 -3.90 17.71 -1.18
N ASP A 127 -5.19 17.68 -0.89
CA ASP A 127 -5.74 17.92 0.45
C ASP A 127 -6.01 16.61 1.21
N SER A 128 -6.19 15.51 0.48
CA SER A 128 -6.48 14.19 1.04
C SER A 128 -5.98 13.06 0.15
N MET A 129 -5.90 11.85 0.69
CA MET A 129 -5.35 10.70 -0.02
C MET A 129 -6.17 9.42 0.19
N LEU A 130 -6.45 8.71 -0.90
CA LEU A 130 -6.90 7.33 -0.88
C LEU A 130 -5.71 6.41 -1.15
N MET A 131 -5.30 5.61 -0.16
CA MET A 131 -4.36 4.51 -0.37
C MET A 131 -5.14 3.32 -0.94
N LEU A 132 -5.18 3.20 -2.26
CA LEU A 132 -5.83 2.10 -2.96
C LEU A 132 -4.77 1.08 -3.38
N SER A 133 -4.61 0.06 -2.57
CA SER A 133 -3.49 -0.87 -2.66
C SER A 133 -3.92 -2.21 -3.25
N HIS A 134 -3.16 -2.72 -4.19
CA HIS A 134 -3.19 -4.12 -4.56
C HIS A 134 -2.47 -4.93 -3.48
N PHE A 135 -3.19 -5.80 -2.77
CA PHE A 135 -2.61 -6.65 -1.74
C PHE A 135 -2.01 -7.92 -2.36
N LYS A 136 -0.70 -8.15 -2.16
CA LYS A 136 0.08 -9.24 -2.76
C LYS A 136 1.38 -9.48 -2.01
N GLY A 137 2.15 -10.49 -2.45
CA GLY A 137 3.50 -10.71 -1.98
C GLY A 137 4.48 -9.58 -2.37
N HIS A 138 5.61 -9.54 -1.67
CA HIS A 138 6.71 -8.64 -1.99
C HIS A 138 8.05 -9.23 -1.57
N ILE A 139 9.06 -9.12 -2.45
CA ILE A 139 10.36 -9.76 -2.24
C ILE A 139 11.12 -9.23 -1.02
N MET A 140 10.98 -7.96 -0.67
CA MET A 140 11.70 -7.33 0.44
C MET A 140 10.86 -7.21 1.71
N SER A 141 9.61 -6.74 1.62
CA SER A 141 8.73 -6.52 2.78
C SER A 141 7.85 -7.70 3.14
N GLY A 142 7.93 -8.82 2.40
CA GLY A 142 7.09 -9.99 2.60
C GLY A 142 5.72 -9.87 1.95
N PHE A 143 5.00 -8.77 2.17
CA PHE A 143 3.76 -8.40 1.45
C PHE A 143 3.75 -6.91 1.11
N GLY A 144 2.84 -6.54 0.22
CA GLY A 144 2.49 -5.16 -0.09
C GLY A 144 1.01 -4.91 0.17
N GLY A 145 0.72 -3.98 1.07
CA GLY A 145 -0.60 -3.50 1.43
C GLY A 145 -0.60 -1.98 1.56
N ALA A 146 -1.48 -1.44 2.41
CA ALA A 146 -1.63 0.00 2.63
C ALA A 146 -0.35 0.65 3.16
N LEU A 147 0.31 0.05 4.16
CA LEU A 147 1.55 0.58 4.72
C LEU A 147 2.65 0.64 3.67
N LYS A 148 2.89 -0.43 2.92
CA LYS A 148 3.91 -0.41 1.85
C LYS A 148 3.58 0.59 0.74
N ASN A 149 2.31 0.74 0.36
CA ASN A 149 1.89 1.70 -0.66
C ASN A 149 2.07 3.14 -0.17
N MET A 150 1.84 3.40 1.11
CA MET A 150 1.99 4.72 1.72
C MET A 150 3.48 5.10 1.91
N SER A 151 4.31 4.20 2.46
CA SER A 151 5.73 4.46 2.65
C SER A 151 6.50 4.55 1.33
N ILE A 152 6.68 3.40 0.66
CA ILE A 152 7.48 3.31 -0.57
C ILE A 152 6.77 3.99 -1.75
N GLY A 153 5.43 3.89 -1.81
CA GLY A 153 4.68 4.43 -2.95
C GLY A 153 4.65 5.95 -3.03
N VAL A 154 4.63 6.66 -1.90
CA VAL A 154 4.60 8.14 -1.81
C VAL A 154 6.01 8.74 -1.81
N ALA A 155 7.01 7.98 -1.34
CA ALA A 155 8.39 8.42 -1.37
C ALA A 155 8.86 8.73 -2.80
N SER A 156 9.62 9.81 -2.97
CA SER A 156 10.32 10.11 -4.21
C SER A 156 11.31 8.99 -4.58
N LYS A 157 11.88 9.03 -5.78
CA LYS A 157 12.95 8.11 -6.17
C LYS A 157 14.07 8.06 -5.14
N ASN A 158 14.54 9.20 -4.65
CA ASN A 158 15.59 9.29 -3.63
C ASN A 158 15.06 8.88 -2.25
N GLY A 159 13.80 9.21 -1.93
CA GLY A 159 13.14 8.76 -0.70
C GLY A 159 13.00 7.25 -0.62
N LYS A 160 12.76 6.57 -1.74
CA LYS A 160 12.76 5.10 -1.77
C LYS A 160 14.14 4.54 -1.40
N ALA A 161 15.24 5.12 -1.93
CA ALA A 161 16.60 4.71 -1.56
C ALA A 161 16.88 4.96 -0.08
N TRP A 162 16.40 6.10 0.45
CA TRP A 162 16.50 6.47 1.86
C TRP A 162 15.84 5.44 2.79
N ILE A 163 14.60 5.04 2.46
CA ILE A 163 13.85 4.04 3.23
C ILE A 163 14.52 2.66 3.13
N HIS A 164 14.87 2.21 1.91
CA HIS A 164 15.47 0.90 1.70
C HIS A 164 16.84 0.73 2.37
N SER A 165 17.58 1.82 2.53
CA SER A 165 18.88 1.82 3.20
C SER A 165 18.78 2.11 4.71
N ALA A 166 17.60 2.23 5.28
CA ALA A 166 17.38 2.67 6.67
C ALA A 166 18.19 3.95 6.98
N GLY A 167 17.97 4.98 6.16
CA GLY A 167 18.55 6.31 6.38
C GLY A 167 20.06 6.44 6.08
N LYS A 168 20.66 5.52 5.31
CA LYS A 168 22.10 5.56 5.03
C LYS A 168 22.43 6.34 3.76
N THR A 169 21.58 6.28 2.73
CA THR A 169 21.78 6.98 1.46
C THR A 169 20.47 7.34 0.78
N THR A 170 20.45 8.46 0.04
CA THR A 170 19.37 8.85 -0.86
C THR A 170 19.66 8.50 -2.33
N VAL A 171 20.81 7.84 -2.60
CA VAL A 171 21.23 7.52 -3.96
C VAL A 171 20.77 6.11 -4.32
N PRO A 172 19.90 5.92 -5.34
CA PRO A 172 19.33 4.62 -5.70
C PRO A 172 20.39 3.54 -5.99
N ASP A 173 21.43 3.89 -6.76
CA ASP A 173 22.49 2.92 -7.14
C ASP A 173 23.37 2.50 -5.96
N GLU A 174 23.37 3.24 -4.88
CA GLU A 174 24.08 2.93 -3.65
C GLU A 174 23.25 2.08 -2.70
N CYS A 175 21.95 2.35 -2.59
CA CYS A 175 21.11 1.64 -1.63
C CYS A 175 21.09 0.12 -1.84
N CYS A 176 21.18 -0.34 -3.10
CA CYS A 176 21.26 -1.76 -3.44
C CYS A 176 22.59 -2.44 -3.04
N LYS A 177 23.63 -1.64 -2.75
CA LYS A 177 24.97 -2.12 -2.36
C LYS A 177 25.16 -2.15 -0.84
N LEU A 178 24.25 -1.50 -0.11
CA LEU A 178 24.31 -1.41 1.34
C LEU A 178 23.58 -2.58 1.97
N GLU A 179 24.23 -3.21 2.93
CA GLU A 179 23.54 -4.17 3.80
C GLU A 179 22.63 -3.43 4.76
N THR A 180 21.33 -3.72 4.68
CA THR A 180 20.30 -3.19 5.57
C THR A 180 19.62 -4.37 6.27
N LYS A 181 19.58 -4.34 7.60
CA LYS A 181 18.87 -5.37 8.35
C LYS A 181 17.39 -5.33 8.00
N GLN A 182 16.76 -6.50 7.96
CA GLN A 182 15.36 -6.63 7.58
C GLN A 182 14.44 -5.77 8.45
N ASP A 183 14.61 -5.82 9.76
CA ASP A 183 13.78 -5.07 10.71
C ASP A 183 14.04 -3.55 10.61
N ASP A 184 15.29 -3.10 10.46
CA ASP A 184 15.62 -1.69 10.24
C ASP A 184 14.93 -1.13 8.98
N PHE A 185 14.82 -1.94 7.92
CA PHE A 185 14.09 -1.57 6.69
C PHE A 185 12.57 -1.46 6.94
N LEU A 186 11.98 -2.44 7.63
CA LEU A 186 10.54 -2.44 7.94
C LEU A 186 10.17 -1.30 8.90
N GLU A 187 11.02 -1.02 9.90
CA GLU A 187 10.87 0.12 10.80
C GLU A 187 10.95 1.45 10.02
N SER A 188 11.89 1.56 9.08
CA SER A 188 12.01 2.75 8.21
C SER A 188 10.77 2.97 7.33
N MET A 189 10.12 1.90 6.88
CA MET A 189 8.84 2.02 6.17
C MET A 189 7.76 2.59 7.09
N ALA A 190 7.62 2.08 8.32
CA ALA A 190 6.65 2.59 9.28
C ALA A 190 6.91 4.06 9.67
N GLU A 191 8.20 4.46 9.78
CA GLU A 191 8.57 5.87 9.98
C GLU A 191 8.15 6.75 8.79
N ALA A 192 8.35 6.28 7.56
CA ALA A 192 7.90 7.00 6.37
C ALA A 192 6.36 7.12 6.33
N ASP A 193 5.64 6.05 6.71
CA ASP A 193 4.18 6.07 6.86
C ASP A 193 3.73 7.14 7.85
N LYS A 194 4.40 7.22 9.00
CA LYS A 194 4.11 8.24 10.02
C LYS A 194 4.18 9.65 9.47
N SER A 195 5.19 9.95 8.67
CA SER A 195 5.34 11.26 8.05
C SER A 195 4.20 11.62 7.11
N VAL A 196 3.70 10.66 6.34
CA VAL A 196 2.59 10.87 5.40
C VAL A 196 1.27 11.09 6.16
N VAL A 197 1.02 10.28 7.20
CA VAL A 197 -0.16 10.44 8.06
C VAL A 197 -0.15 11.79 8.78
N ASP A 198 1.00 12.20 9.33
CA ASP A 198 1.13 13.51 9.98
C ASP A 198 0.96 14.67 9.01
N TYR A 199 1.41 14.52 7.76
CA TYR A 199 1.29 15.54 6.72
C TYR A 199 -0.16 15.81 6.33
N PHE A 200 -0.95 14.77 6.08
CA PHE A 200 -2.35 14.90 5.68
C PHE A 200 -3.32 15.04 6.85
N ASN A 201 -2.94 14.66 8.06
CA ASN A 201 -3.74 14.29 9.22
C ASN A 201 -4.57 13.01 8.97
N PRO A 202 -4.78 12.17 10.01
CA PRO A 202 -5.44 10.86 9.85
C PRO A 202 -6.83 10.91 9.20
N GLU A 203 -7.60 11.97 9.47
CA GLU A 203 -8.94 12.17 8.92
C GLU A 203 -8.96 12.46 7.40
N ASN A 204 -7.85 12.74 6.79
CA ASN A 204 -7.74 13.03 5.36
C ASN A 204 -7.14 11.85 4.57
N ILE A 205 -7.02 10.66 5.19
CA ILE A 205 -6.55 9.46 4.50
C ILE A 205 -7.55 8.32 4.70
N VAL A 206 -7.80 7.59 3.62
CA VAL A 206 -8.60 6.35 3.61
C VAL A 206 -7.74 5.24 3.02
N TYR A 207 -7.91 4.02 3.52
CA TYR A 207 -7.12 2.86 3.13
C TYR A 207 -8.02 1.74 2.60
N ILE A 208 -7.68 1.23 1.41
CA ILE A 208 -8.35 0.09 0.78
C ILE A 208 -7.30 -0.87 0.24
N ASN A 209 -7.40 -2.14 0.60
CA ASN A 209 -6.63 -3.23 0.03
C ASN A 209 -7.52 -4.10 -0.85
N VAL A 210 -7.16 -4.27 -2.12
CA VAL A 210 -7.81 -5.20 -3.04
C VAL A 210 -6.96 -6.47 -3.12
N ALA A 211 -7.50 -7.56 -2.63
CA ALA A 211 -6.84 -8.85 -2.54
C ALA A 211 -7.31 -9.77 -3.68
N ASN A 212 -6.90 -9.44 -4.90
CA ASN A 212 -7.13 -10.19 -6.13
C ASN A 212 -5.81 -10.43 -6.86
N ASN A 213 -5.76 -11.38 -7.77
CA ASN A 213 -4.53 -11.73 -8.51
C ASN A 213 -3.31 -11.84 -7.57
N ILE A 214 -3.48 -12.48 -6.41
CA ILE A 214 -2.49 -12.51 -5.34
C ILE A 214 -1.31 -13.37 -5.74
N SER A 215 -0.27 -12.74 -6.27
CA SER A 215 1.02 -13.37 -6.57
C SER A 215 1.97 -13.24 -5.38
N ILE A 216 2.95 -14.14 -5.31
CA ILE A 216 4.10 -14.01 -4.38
C ILE A 216 4.98 -12.81 -4.75
N ASP A 217 4.91 -12.36 -6.01
CA ASP A 217 5.67 -11.26 -6.56
C ASP A 217 4.85 -9.96 -6.57
N CYS A 218 5.55 -8.84 -6.64
CA CYS A 218 4.96 -7.51 -6.61
C CYS A 218 4.65 -7.00 -8.02
N ASP A 219 3.75 -6.01 -8.15
CA ASP A 219 3.53 -5.26 -9.39
C ASP A 219 4.80 -4.54 -9.91
N CYS A 220 5.85 -4.52 -9.11
CA CYS A 220 7.16 -4.00 -9.48
C CYS A 220 8.03 -5.04 -10.24
N ASP A 221 7.53 -6.25 -10.42
CA ASP A 221 8.15 -7.28 -11.25
C ASP A 221 7.56 -7.22 -12.66
N ASN A 222 8.43 -7.26 -13.66
CA ASN A 222 8.03 -7.25 -15.08
C ASN A 222 7.67 -8.65 -15.61
N ASN A 223 7.91 -9.69 -14.83
CA ASN A 223 7.55 -11.08 -15.13
C ASN A 223 7.07 -11.80 -13.85
N PRO A 224 6.02 -11.28 -13.19
CA PRO A 224 5.53 -11.87 -11.95
C PRO A 224 4.98 -13.27 -12.20
N LYS A 225 5.12 -14.14 -11.19
CA LYS A 225 4.45 -15.44 -11.19
C LYS A 225 2.93 -15.26 -11.25
N ASN A 226 2.27 -16.26 -11.81
CA ASN A 226 0.82 -16.32 -11.75
C ASN A 226 0.35 -16.43 -10.29
N PRO A 227 -0.84 -15.88 -9.97
CA PRO A 227 -1.46 -16.06 -8.68
C PRO A 227 -1.61 -17.55 -8.33
N GLU A 228 -1.21 -17.91 -7.10
CA GLU A 228 -1.34 -19.26 -6.56
C GLU A 228 -2.52 -19.36 -5.58
N ILE A 229 -3.14 -18.24 -5.25
CA ILE A 229 -4.24 -18.09 -4.30
C ILE A 229 -5.45 -17.55 -5.07
N ALA A 230 -6.64 -18.07 -4.77
CA ALA A 230 -7.88 -17.52 -5.27
C ALA A 230 -8.08 -16.07 -4.78
N ASP A 231 -8.81 -15.27 -5.56
CA ASP A 231 -9.18 -13.93 -5.16
C ASP A 231 -9.95 -13.95 -3.81
N ILE A 232 -9.59 -13.08 -2.90
CA ILE A 232 -10.15 -13.04 -1.54
C ILE A 232 -11.28 -12.02 -1.44
N GLY A 233 -11.04 -10.80 -1.91
CA GLY A 233 -12.00 -9.71 -1.79
C GLY A 233 -11.36 -8.34 -1.61
N ILE A 234 -12.16 -7.39 -1.14
CA ILE A 234 -11.74 -6.01 -0.88
C ILE A 234 -11.89 -5.73 0.61
N PHE A 235 -10.86 -5.11 1.19
CA PHE A 235 -10.82 -4.67 2.59
C PHE A 235 -10.68 -3.15 2.65
N ALA A 236 -11.37 -2.50 3.59
CA ALA A 236 -11.28 -1.05 3.78
C ALA A 236 -11.30 -0.66 5.26
N SER A 237 -10.51 0.33 5.63
CA SER A 237 -10.46 0.88 6.98
C SER A 237 -10.02 2.34 6.98
N LEU A 238 -10.28 3.03 8.10
CA LEU A 238 -9.65 4.32 8.43
C LEU A 238 -8.34 4.16 9.22
N ASP A 239 -7.95 2.92 9.50
CA ASP A 239 -6.77 2.53 10.25
C ASP A 239 -5.90 1.61 9.38
N PRO A 240 -4.70 2.06 8.94
CA PRO A 240 -3.83 1.28 8.06
C PRO A 240 -3.23 0.06 8.74
N VAL A 241 -3.00 0.14 10.06
CA VAL A 241 -2.44 -0.96 10.87
C VAL A 241 -3.46 -2.09 10.99
N ALA A 242 -4.70 -1.75 11.36
CA ALA A 242 -5.80 -2.71 11.41
C ALA A 242 -6.07 -3.38 10.06
N LEU A 243 -6.03 -2.59 8.99
CA LEU A 243 -6.25 -3.07 7.62
C LEU A 243 -5.20 -4.10 7.20
N ASP A 244 -3.92 -3.75 7.30
CA ASP A 244 -2.83 -4.64 6.88
C ASP A 244 -2.70 -5.84 7.81
N LYS A 245 -2.96 -5.67 9.13
CA LYS A 245 -3.05 -6.79 10.08
C LYS A 245 -4.15 -7.78 9.71
N CYS A 246 -5.33 -7.28 9.35
CA CYS A 246 -6.44 -8.13 8.92
C CYS A 246 -6.10 -8.92 7.65
N CYS A 247 -5.48 -8.27 6.65
CA CYS A 247 -5.04 -8.92 5.42
C CYS A 247 -3.94 -9.95 5.70
N TYR A 248 -2.94 -9.60 6.52
CA TYR A 248 -1.88 -10.52 6.98
C TYR A 248 -2.49 -11.77 7.62
N ASP A 249 -3.37 -11.58 8.59
CA ASP A 249 -4.04 -12.66 9.28
C ASP A 249 -4.88 -13.54 8.35
N THR A 250 -5.51 -12.93 7.36
CA THR A 250 -6.28 -13.66 6.35
C THR A 250 -5.39 -14.64 5.60
N ILE A 251 -4.23 -14.19 5.09
CA ILE A 251 -3.28 -15.08 4.41
C ILE A 251 -2.73 -16.17 5.34
N MET A 252 -2.38 -15.81 6.58
CA MET A 252 -1.83 -16.77 7.54
C MET A 252 -2.82 -17.89 7.91
N ASN A 253 -4.12 -17.62 7.79
CA ASN A 253 -5.18 -18.60 8.12
C ASN A 253 -5.80 -19.32 6.90
N LEU A 254 -5.37 -18.99 5.67
CA LEU A 254 -5.82 -19.75 4.50
C LEU A 254 -5.38 -21.22 4.60
N THR A 255 -6.27 -22.13 4.26
CA THR A 255 -5.99 -23.57 4.25
C THR A 255 -5.52 -24.08 2.88
N GLU A 256 -5.63 -23.24 1.84
CA GLU A 256 -5.22 -23.57 0.48
C GLU A 256 -3.71 -23.78 0.38
N ASN A 257 -3.29 -24.84 -0.33
CA ASN A 257 -1.88 -25.15 -0.54
C ASN A 257 -1.14 -24.02 -1.28
N GLY A 258 -1.81 -23.31 -2.18
CA GLY A 258 -1.25 -22.15 -2.91
C GLY A 258 -0.82 -20.99 -2.00
N ALA A 259 -1.39 -20.89 -0.80
CA ALA A 259 -1.00 -19.84 0.15
C ALA A 259 0.36 -20.08 0.83
N ASN A 260 0.95 -21.29 0.71
CA ASN A 260 2.18 -21.63 1.40
C ASN A 260 3.38 -20.79 0.97
N SER A 261 3.53 -20.55 -0.33
CA SER A 261 4.65 -19.74 -0.86
C SER A 261 4.61 -18.32 -0.32
N LEU A 262 3.42 -17.70 -0.29
CA LEU A 262 3.24 -16.34 0.24
C LEU A 262 3.42 -16.31 1.76
N ARG A 263 2.86 -17.27 2.49
CA ARG A 263 3.07 -17.37 3.95
C ARG A 263 4.55 -17.48 4.31
N MET A 264 5.28 -18.36 3.64
CA MET A 264 6.72 -18.51 3.87
C MET A 264 7.47 -17.22 3.55
N ARG A 265 7.15 -16.53 2.45
CA ARG A 265 7.73 -15.22 2.13
C ARG A 265 7.46 -14.21 3.24
N MET A 266 6.22 -14.16 3.77
CA MET A 266 5.84 -13.23 4.84
C MET A 266 6.58 -13.55 6.14
N LEU A 267 6.77 -14.83 6.48
CA LEU A 267 7.53 -15.27 7.65
C LEU A 267 9.02 -14.99 7.48
N ASP A 268 9.62 -15.39 6.36
CA ASP A 268 11.06 -15.22 6.08
C ASP A 268 11.48 -13.74 6.09
N LYS A 269 10.56 -12.85 5.74
CA LYS A 269 10.78 -11.40 5.72
C LYS A 269 10.36 -10.70 7.01
N ASN A 270 9.95 -11.44 8.04
CA ASN A 270 9.42 -10.87 9.28
C ASN A 270 8.33 -9.81 9.00
N ALA A 271 7.46 -10.09 8.03
CA ALA A 271 6.57 -9.09 7.44
C ALA A 271 5.56 -8.48 8.41
N ILE A 272 5.31 -9.13 9.55
CA ILE A 272 4.45 -8.58 10.60
C ILE A 272 5.08 -7.37 11.29
N HIS A 273 6.40 -7.27 11.28
CA HIS A 273 7.13 -6.24 12.02
C HIS A 273 6.80 -4.81 11.59
N ILE A 274 6.51 -4.56 10.29
CA ILE A 274 6.07 -3.23 9.85
C ILE A 274 4.73 -2.83 10.51
N VAL A 275 3.82 -3.79 10.69
CA VAL A 275 2.50 -3.57 11.29
C VAL A 275 2.65 -3.25 12.79
N GLU A 276 3.52 -4.00 13.48
CA GLU A 276 3.82 -3.80 14.90
C GLU A 276 4.52 -2.46 15.15
N GLU A 277 5.48 -2.10 14.30
CA GLU A 277 6.17 -0.82 14.40
C GLU A 277 5.25 0.37 14.07
N ALA A 278 4.36 0.22 13.06
CA ALA A 278 3.35 1.23 12.76
C ALA A 278 2.38 1.44 13.94
N GLU A 279 1.97 0.37 14.66
CA GLU A 279 1.20 0.50 15.90
C GLU A 279 2.01 1.22 16.99
N ARG A 280 3.28 0.87 17.17
CA ARG A 280 4.18 1.52 18.14
C ARG A 280 4.33 3.03 17.86
N LEU A 281 4.36 3.42 16.59
CA LEU A 281 4.42 4.83 16.17
C LEU A 281 3.06 5.56 16.24
N GLY A 282 1.99 4.86 16.65
CA GLY A 282 0.66 5.45 16.83
C GLY A 282 -0.11 5.68 15.54
N LEU A 283 0.17 4.92 14.49
CA LEU A 283 -0.54 4.99 13.20
C LEU A 283 -1.91 4.30 13.22
N GLY A 284 -2.16 3.44 14.21
CA GLY A 284 -3.37 2.68 14.35
C GLY A 284 -3.23 1.58 15.41
N THR A 285 -4.03 0.52 15.29
CA THR A 285 -4.00 -0.61 16.22
C THR A 285 -4.10 -1.94 15.49
N THR A 286 -3.37 -2.96 15.99
CA THR A 286 -3.46 -4.34 15.52
C THR A 286 -4.76 -5.04 15.93
N LEU A 287 -5.54 -4.42 16.83
CA LEU A 287 -6.83 -4.92 17.27
C LEU A 287 -7.93 -4.46 16.32
N TYR A 288 -8.54 -5.38 15.59
CA TYR A 288 -9.60 -5.06 14.64
C TYR A 288 -10.87 -5.87 14.84
N GLU A 289 -11.96 -5.36 14.25
CA GLU A 289 -13.24 -6.04 14.05
C GLU A 289 -13.49 -6.12 12.55
N LEU A 290 -13.61 -7.34 12.01
CA LEU A 290 -13.93 -7.55 10.60
C LEU A 290 -15.44 -7.50 10.39
N VAL A 291 -15.90 -6.58 9.52
CA VAL A 291 -17.32 -6.34 9.25
C VAL A 291 -17.58 -6.63 7.76
N SER A 292 -18.30 -7.72 7.44
CA SER A 292 -18.73 -7.97 6.07
C SER A 292 -19.83 -7.02 5.66
N ILE A 293 -19.76 -6.51 4.43
CA ILE A 293 -20.84 -5.71 3.80
C ILE A 293 -21.65 -6.51 2.78
N ASP A 294 -21.32 -7.80 2.60
CA ASP A 294 -22.11 -8.73 1.81
C ASP A 294 -23.42 -9.06 2.54
N TRP A 295 -24.45 -9.46 1.81
CA TRP A 295 -25.76 -9.75 2.37
C TRP A 295 -25.71 -10.84 3.44
N GLY A 296 -26.08 -10.46 4.68
CA GLY A 296 -26.11 -11.32 5.87
C GLY A 296 -24.90 -11.10 6.78
N TYR A 297 -25.14 -10.53 7.95
CA TYR A 297 -24.14 -10.34 9.01
C TYR A 297 -23.56 -11.71 9.41
N TYR A 298 -22.40 -12.06 8.86
CA TYR A 298 -21.56 -13.10 9.42
C TYR A 298 -20.48 -12.41 10.26
N GLU A 299 -20.73 -12.30 11.58
CA GLU A 299 -19.65 -12.10 12.54
C GLU A 299 -18.68 -13.27 12.41
N ILE A 300 -17.54 -13.06 11.76
CA ILE A 300 -16.42 -13.98 11.86
C ILE A 300 -15.80 -13.73 13.24
N ARG A 301 -16.41 -14.37 14.28
CA ARG A 301 -15.80 -14.43 15.60
C ARG A 301 -14.52 -15.26 15.51
N ARG A 302 -13.39 -14.61 15.62
CA ARG A 302 -12.14 -15.33 15.89
C ARG A 302 -12.20 -15.87 17.31
N ASN A 303 -12.25 -17.21 17.44
CA ASN A 303 -11.85 -17.87 18.66
C ASN A 303 -10.33 -17.68 18.81
N SER A 304 -9.92 -16.74 19.65
CA SER A 304 -8.58 -16.74 20.24
C SER A 304 -8.47 -17.99 21.08
N LYS A 305 -7.97 -19.09 20.54
CA LYS A 305 -7.46 -20.17 21.35
C LYS A 305 -6.21 -19.63 22.06
N ASN A 306 -6.36 -19.38 23.34
CA ASN A 306 -5.25 -19.26 24.26
C ASN A 306 -4.31 -20.44 24.03
N ILE A 307 -3.11 -20.15 23.58
CA ILE A 307 -2.00 -21.07 23.73
C ILE A 307 -1.33 -20.69 25.05
N ASN A 308 -1.62 -21.50 26.07
CA ASN A 308 -0.81 -21.54 27.30
C ASN A 308 0.54 -22.15 26.98
#